data_97b95b917793469b401feb2b9eed0d9c
#
_entry.id   97b95b917793469b401feb2b9eed0d9c
#
_cell.length_a   1.000
_cell.length_b   1.000
_cell.length_c   1.000
_cell.angle_alpha   90.00
_cell.angle_beta   90.00
_cell.angle_gamma   90.00
#
_symmetry.space_group_name_H-M   'P 1'
#
loop_
_entity.id
_entity.type
_entity.pdbx_description
1 polymer ?
#
loop_
_entity_poly.entity_id
_entity_poly.type
_entity_poly.pdbx_seq_one_letter_code
_entity_poly.pdbx_strand_id
1 'polypeptide(L)'
;MLRIERKEYLDWLIRWKEKQIIKVVSGVRRCGKSTMFDIYRDYLLESDVNQDQIIMLNFEDVDWEHLTNYRLLYDYIKSMLQPDRMNYIFLDEIQHVEQFEKAVDSLFLKENCDVYITGSNAYFMSGELATLLSGRYVELKMLPLSFKEFCSGLDAQQREFSKNEKFNLYVENGSFPYILKYRHGKKETREYLRDIYNTVLLNDVVARLKIQDVNMLENVTKFMLHNIGNKVSPTKIANTLKSEGKRVDQKTVDRYIRGLTDSLMLYEATRYNIKGKQFLTTQSKYYTVDVGLRNILVKGKESDVGHILENIVYLELRRRGYEVYVGQLGDGGEVDFVASSPDGFAYYQVAATTLGEETLKRELAPFKKIADN
;
A
#
# COMPACT_ATOMS: atom_id res chain seq x y z
N MET A 1 -2.97 22.28 9.96
CA MET A 1 -2.49 21.38 8.90
C MET A 1 -3.72 20.81 8.21
N LEU A 2 -3.77 20.70 6.87
CA LEU A 2 -4.91 20.05 6.19
C LEU A 2 -4.93 18.57 6.60
N ARG A 3 -5.92 18.18 7.38
CA ARG A 3 -6.18 16.78 7.73
C ARG A 3 -7.30 16.29 6.82
N ILE A 4 -7.05 15.19 6.12
CA ILE A 4 -8.03 14.52 5.30
C ILE A 4 -8.61 13.40 6.14
N GLU A 5 -9.92 13.39 6.31
CA GLU A 5 -10.61 12.31 6.98
C GLU A 5 -10.46 11.03 6.15
N ARG A 6 -9.85 10.01 6.73
CA ARG A 6 -9.64 8.70 6.15
C ARG A 6 -10.56 7.70 6.83
N LYS A 7 -11.85 7.92 6.64
CA LYS A 7 -12.92 7.29 7.40
C LYS A 7 -12.82 5.75 7.46
N GLU A 8 -12.52 5.10 6.35
CA GLU A 8 -12.45 3.62 6.30
C GLU A 8 -11.34 3.05 7.20
N TYR A 9 -10.20 3.75 7.29
CA TYR A 9 -9.09 3.37 8.16
C TYR A 9 -9.38 3.72 9.63
N LEU A 10 -10.02 4.87 9.87
CA LEU A 10 -10.46 5.25 11.22
C LEU A 10 -11.50 4.26 11.75
N ASP A 11 -12.51 3.91 10.96
CA ASP A 11 -13.54 2.92 11.32
C ASP A 11 -12.92 1.54 11.62
N TRP A 12 -11.84 1.18 10.92
CA TRP A 12 -11.10 -0.05 11.21
C TRP A 12 -10.41 0.02 12.59
N LEU A 13 -9.71 1.12 12.91
CA LEU A 13 -9.06 1.32 14.22
C LEU A 13 -10.09 1.30 15.35
N ILE A 14 -11.23 1.98 15.17
CA ILE A 14 -12.36 1.99 16.13
C ILE A 14 -12.90 0.57 16.34
N ARG A 15 -13.09 -0.22 15.29
CA ARG A 15 -13.58 -1.60 15.37
C ARG A 15 -12.67 -2.49 16.22
N TRP A 16 -11.37 -2.26 16.17
CA TRP A 16 -10.38 -3.03 16.91
C TRP A 16 -9.98 -2.42 18.26
N LYS A 17 -10.54 -1.26 18.63
CA LYS A 17 -10.31 -0.61 19.91
C LYS A 17 -10.55 -1.59 21.07
N GLU A 18 -9.62 -1.59 22.02
CA GLU A 18 -9.69 -2.37 23.28
C GLU A 18 -9.85 -3.89 23.10
N LYS A 19 -9.61 -4.41 21.90
CA LYS A 19 -9.53 -5.86 21.70
C LYS A 19 -8.10 -6.33 21.99
N GLN A 20 -8.00 -7.44 22.70
CA GLN A 20 -6.72 -8.05 23.07
C GLN A 20 -6.00 -8.62 21.84
N ILE A 21 -5.55 -7.72 20.99
CA ILE A 21 -4.81 -8.01 19.77
C ILE A 21 -3.95 -6.80 19.38
N ILE A 22 -2.76 -7.02 18.85
CA ILE A 22 -1.86 -5.95 18.39
C ILE A 22 -2.37 -5.39 17.06
N LYS A 23 -2.49 -4.07 16.93
CA LYS A 23 -2.91 -3.40 15.69
C LYS A 23 -1.67 -2.93 14.94
N VAL A 24 -1.41 -3.54 13.80
CA VAL A 24 -0.31 -3.19 12.91
C VAL A 24 -0.85 -2.33 11.77
N VAL A 25 -0.30 -1.13 11.59
CA VAL A 25 -0.62 -0.26 10.46
C VAL A 25 0.59 -0.22 9.53
N SER A 26 0.46 -0.93 8.42
CA SER A 26 1.48 -0.99 7.37
C SER A 26 1.11 -0.14 6.15
N GLY A 27 2.07 0.15 5.31
CA GLY A 27 1.85 0.90 4.08
C GLY A 27 3.14 1.55 3.56
N VAL A 28 3.14 1.91 2.28
CA VAL A 28 4.30 2.56 1.66
C VAL A 28 4.70 3.82 2.45
N ARG A 29 5.98 4.15 2.43
CA ARG A 29 6.46 5.39 3.06
C ARG A 29 5.65 6.60 2.57
N ARG A 30 5.34 7.54 3.48
CA ARG A 30 4.58 8.78 3.22
C ARG A 30 3.12 8.60 2.78
N CYS A 31 2.52 7.42 2.93
CA CYS A 31 1.08 7.23 2.68
C CYS A 31 0.18 7.80 3.80
N GLY A 32 0.74 8.26 4.92
CA GLY A 32 0.02 8.92 6.01
C GLY A 32 -0.22 8.08 7.27
N LYS A 33 0.60 7.05 7.55
CA LYS A 33 0.48 6.20 8.75
C LYS A 33 0.52 7.01 10.05
N SER A 34 1.55 7.81 10.25
CA SER A 34 1.71 8.69 11.44
C SER A 34 0.54 9.66 11.60
N THR A 35 0.09 10.27 10.49
CA THR A 35 -1.09 11.15 10.49
C THR A 35 -2.36 10.39 10.88
N MET A 36 -2.47 9.10 10.54
CA MET A 36 -3.61 8.28 10.94
C MET A 36 -3.63 8.04 12.45
N PHE A 37 -2.46 7.87 13.07
CA PHE A 37 -2.36 7.79 14.53
C PHE A 37 -2.76 9.12 15.20
N ASP A 38 -2.39 10.27 14.63
CA ASP A 38 -2.85 11.57 15.11
C ASP A 38 -4.37 11.72 15.03
N ILE A 39 -4.98 11.30 13.90
CA ILE A 39 -6.44 11.33 13.72
C ILE A 39 -7.13 10.43 14.75
N TYR A 40 -6.58 9.25 15.00
CA TYR A 40 -7.16 8.31 15.93
C TYR A 40 -6.97 8.77 17.40
N ARG A 41 -5.81 9.37 17.73
CA ARG A 41 -5.61 10.02 19.02
C ARG A 41 -6.68 11.09 19.28
N ASP A 42 -6.93 11.97 18.31
CA ASP A 42 -7.91 13.04 18.46
C ASP A 42 -9.32 12.44 18.65
N TYR A 43 -9.67 11.37 17.92
CA TYR A 43 -10.91 10.61 18.15
C TYR A 43 -11.00 10.04 19.58
N LEU A 44 -9.90 9.49 20.12
CA LEU A 44 -9.88 8.95 21.49
C LEU A 44 -10.13 10.05 22.52
N LEU A 45 -9.49 11.21 22.35
CA LEU A 45 -9.68 12.38 23.24
C LEU A 45 -11.12 12.91 23.16
N GLU A 46 -11.76 12.90 22.01
CA GLU A 46 -13.18 13.24 21.83
C GLU A 46 -14.12 12.17 22.40
N SER A 47 -13.63 10.98 22.69
CA SER A 47 -14.37 9.82 23.22
C SER A 47 -14.08 9.58 24.71
N ASP A 48 -13.86 10.63 25.48
CA ASP A 48 -13.63 10.62 26.94
C ASP A 48 -12.36 9.87 27.40
N VAL A 49 -11.39 9.63 26.53
CA VAL A 49 -10.06 9.12 26.90
C VAL A 49 -9.18 10.29 27.33
N ASN A 50 -8.56 10.21 28.51
CA ASN A 50 -7.68 11.27 28.98
C ASN A 50 -6.30 11.22 28.30
N GLN A 51 -5.65 12.37 28.18
CA GLN A 51 -4.33 12.48 27.56
C GLN A 51 -3.26 11.60 28.24
N ASP A 52 -3.35 11.39 29.55
CA ASP A 52 -2.42 10.56 30.34
C ASP A 52 -2.56 9.05 30.07
N GLN A 53 -3.62 8.62 29.38
CA GLN A 53 -3.83 7.26 28.93
C GLN A 53 -3.21 6.99 27.53
N ILE A 54 -2.72 8.04 26.85
CA ILE A 54 -2.24 7.96 25.47
C ILE A 54 -0.72 8.14 25.46
N ILE A 55 -0.01 7.11 25.04
CA ILE A 55 1.45 7.10 24.88
C ILE A 55 1.77 7.02 23.40
N MET A 56 2.41 8.05 22.84
CA MET A 56 2.79 8.11 21.42
C MET A 56 4.29 8.35 21.29
N LEU A 57 4.98 7.42 20.62
CA LEU A 57 6.41 7.50 20.36
C LEU A 57 6.65 7.31 18.86
N ASN A 58 7.40 8.23 18.25
CA ASN A 58 7.81 8.15 16.85
C ASN A 58 9.33 7.97 16.78
N PHE A 59 9.79 6.82 16.36
CA PHE A 59 11.22 6.46 16.33
C PHE A 59 11.99 7.02 15.12
N GLU A 60 11.37 7.85 14.27
CA GLU A 60 12.09 8.74 13.35
C GLU A 60 12.55 10.04 14.05
N ASP A 61 12.02 10.34 15.25
CA ASP A 61 12.39 11.51 16.03
C ASP A 61 13.60 11.17 16.94
N VAL A 62 14.64 11.99 16.86
CA VAL A 62 15.87 11.84 17.65
C VAL A 62 15.63 11.93 19.15
N ASP A 63 14.55 12.57 19.58
CA ASP A 63 14.18 12.65 21.00
C ASP A 63 13.98 11.26 21.61
N TRP A 64 13.62 10.26 20.80
CA TRP A 64 13.40 8.88 21.22
C TRP A 64 14.56 7.93 20.90
N GLU A 65 15.69 8.41 20.38
CA GLU A 65 16.86 7.59 20.04
C GLU A 65 17.35 6.76 21.23
N HIS A 66 17.25 7.28 22.45
CA HIS A 66 17.62 6.59 23.68
C HIS A 66 16.72 5.37 24.02
N LEU A 67 15.57 5.20 23.36
CA LEU A 67 14.61 4.09 23.54
C LEU A 67 14.70 3.02 22.42
N THR A 68 15.74 3.02 21.61
CA THR A 68 15.89 2.07 20.49
C THR A 68 16.27 0.63 20.91
N ASN A 69 16.33 0.35 22.21
CA ASN A 69 16.42 -0.99 22.79
C ASN A 69 15.09 -1.40 23.42
N TYR A 70 14.62 -2.64 23.15
CA TYR A 70 13.30 -3.13 23.60
C TYR A 70 13.10 -3.03 25.12
N ARG A 71 14.15 -3.24 25.93
CA ARG A 71 14.05 -3.19 27.39
C ARG A 71 13.88 -1.76 27.89
N LEU A 72 14.66 -0.82 27.36
CA LEU A 72 14.55 0.61 27.69
C LEU A 72 13.16 1.13 27.27
N LEU A 73 12.69 0.75 26.09
CA LEU A 73 11.37 1.08 25.60
C LEU A 73 10.27 0.54 26.55
N TYR A 74 10.36 -0.74 26.89
CA TYR A 74 9.38 -1.38 27.78
C TYR A 74 9.34 -0.70 29.15
N ASP A 75 10.51 -0.47 29.76
CA ASP A 75 10.62 0.15 31.09
C ASP A 75 10.08 1.60 31.08
N TYR A 76 10.37 2.35 30.02
CA TYR A 76 9.83 3.70 29.83
C TYR A 76 8.30 3.66 29.73
N ILE A 77 7.73 2.87 28.82
CA ILE A 77 6.27 2.78 28.67
C ILE A 77 5.63 2.32 29.98
N LYS A 78 6.20 1.30 30.65
CA LYS A 78 5.70 0.79 31.93
C LYS A 78 5.61 1.87 33.00
N SER A 79 6.55 2.82 33.03
CA SER A 79 6.54 3.93 34.00
C SER A 79 5.42 4.94 33.77
N MET A 80 4.85 4.99 32.55
CA MET A 80 3.79 5.90 32.15
C MET A 80 2.39 5.29 32.26
N LEU A 81 2.27 3.96 32.42
CA LEU A 81 0.98 3.29 32.43
C LEU A 81 0.11 3.73 33.60
N GLN A 82 -1.14 4.01 33.30
CA GLN A 82 -2.21 4.22 34.28
C GLN A 82 -2.70 2.85 34.77
N PRO A 83 -2.59 2.51 36.06
CA PRO A 83 -2.85 1.13 36.53
C PRO A 83 -4.31 0.69 36.39
N ASP A 84 -5.26 1.62 36.61
CA ASP A 84 -6.69 1.32 36.70
C ASP A 84 -7.46 1.74 35.43
N ARG A 85 -6.77 2.08 34.36
CA ARG A 85 -7.37 2.54 33.10
C ARG A 85 -6.74 1.85 31.90
N MET A 86 -7.48 1.84 30.78
CA MET A 86 -6.93 1.41 29.49
C MET A 86 -5.86 2.40 29.03
N ASN A 87 -4.71 1.90 28.59
CA ASN A 87 -3.63 2.68 28.03
C ASN A 87 -3.54 2.42 26.52
N TYR A 88 -3.52 3.46 25.73
CA TYR A 88 -3.41 3.40 24.27
C TYR A 88 -1.97 3.73 23.86
N ILE A 89 -1.26 2.73 23.33
CA ILE A 89 0.17 2.82 23.07
C ILE A 89 0.41 2.82 21.56
N PHE A 90 0.93 3.92 21.05
CA PHE A 90 1.24 4.13 19.63
C PHE A 90 2.75 4.17 19.43
N LEU A 91 3.28 3.19 18.72
CA LEU A 91 4.71 3.06 18.42
C LEU A 91 4.91 3.21 16.92
N ASP A 92 5.26 4.41 16.48
CA ASP A 92 5.41 4.76 15.07
C ASP A 92 6.83 4.46 14.60
N GLU A 93 6.96 3.81 13.41
CA GLU A 93 8.21 3.34 12.80
C GLU A 93 9.05 2.45 13.77
N ILE A 94 8.36 1.48 14.41
CA ILE A 94 8.90 0.63 15.49
C ILE A 94 10.12 -0.22 15.07
N GLN A 95 10.35 -0.44 13.77
CA GLN A 95 11.51 -1.18 13.28
C GLN A 95 12.86 -0.55 13.64
N HIS A 96 12.88 0.70 14.08
CA HIS A 96 14.09 1.35 14.61
C HIS A 96 14.48 0.86 16.01
N VAL A 97 13.61 0.12 16.68
CA VAL A 97 13.86 -0.46 18.00
C VAL A 97 14.36 -1.90 17.84
N GLU A 98 15.55 -2.19 18.36
CA GLU A 98 16.09 -3.54 18.35
C GLU A 98 15.21 -4.50 19.17
N GLN A 99 14.84 -5.65 18.57
CA GLN A 99 14.01 -6.68 19.20
C GLN A 99 12.67 -6.13 19.74
N PHE A 100 12.09 -5.17 19.02
CA PHE A 100 10.84 -4.50 19.41
C PHE A 100 9.70 -5.47 19.73
N GLU A 101 9.68 -6.63 19.08
CA GLU A 101 8.69 -7.69 19.28
C GLU A 101 8.62 -8.12 20.75
N LYS A 102 9.73 -8.11 21.49
CA LYS A 102 9.76 -8.47 22.92
C LYS A 102 9.06 -7.43 23.79
N ALA A 103 9.21 -6.15 23.47
CA ALA A 103 8.51 -5.08 24.17
C ALA A 103 7.01 -5.11 23.84
N VAL A 104 6.66 -5.25 22.56
CA VAL A 104 5.27 -5.31 22.08
C VAL A 104 4.53 -6.51 22.67
N ASP A 105 5.12 -7.71 22.65
CA ASP A 105 4.54 -8.91 23.27
C ASP A 105 4.35 -8.75 24.79
N SER A 106 5.32 -8.13 25.48
CA SER A 106 5.22 -7.88 26.92
C SER A 106 4.12 -6.87 27.26
N LEU A 107 3.90 -5.87 26.42
CA LEU A 107 2.79 -4.92 26.55
C LEU A 107 1.44 -5.59 26.22
N PHE A 108 1.41 -6.42 25.19
CA PHE A 108 0.22 -7.19 24.82
C PHE A 108 -0.29 -8.09 25.94
N LEU A 109 0.60 -8.66 26.77
CA LEU A 109 0.21 -9.50 27.91
C LEU A 109 -0.49 -8.72 29.04
N LYS A 110 -0.52 -7.38 28.99
CA LYS A 110 -1.22 -6.52 29.95
C LYS A 110 -2.63 -6.24 29.45
N GLU A 111 -3.64 -6.62 30.26
CA GLU A 111 -5.06 -6.46 29.90
C GLU A 111 -5.49 -5.00 29.73
N ASN A 112 -4.75 -4.06 30.37
CA ASN A 112 -5.00 -2.63 30.30
C ASN A 112 -4.12 -1.91 29.26
N CYS A 113 -3.56 -2.61 28.27
CA CYS A 113 -2.75 -2.04 27.21
C CYS A 113 -3.34 -2.35 25.83
N ASP A 114 -3.67 -1.32 25.07
CA ASP A 114 -4.12 -1.39 23.70
C ASP A 114 -3.00 -0.90 22.77
N VAL A 115 -2.37 -1.83 22.03
CA VAL A 115 -1.09 -1.59 21.34
C VAL A 115 -1.29 -1.42 19.84
N TYR A 116 -0.78 -0.31 19.32
CA TYR A 116 -0.79 0.09 17.91
C TYR A 116 0.65 0.32 17.46
N ILE A 117 1.05 -0.32 16.37
CA ILE A 117 2.40 -0.16 15.82
C ILE A 117 2.34 0.20 14.34
N THR A 118 3.28 1.03 13.90
CA THR A 118 3.55 1.19 12.46
C THR A 118 4.99 0.80 12.14
N GLY A 119 5.21 0.56 10.87
CA GLY A 119 6.55 0.42 10.35
C GLY A 119 6.59 0.40 8.83
N SER A 120 7.78 0.53 8.28
CA SER A 120 7.94 0.37 6.84
C SER A 120 7.67 -1.08 6.46
N ASN A 121 6.95 -1.25 5.38
CA ASN A 121 6.41 -2.53 4.94
C ASN A 121 7.48 -3.61 4.74
N ALA A 122 8.69 -3.19 4.36
CA ALA A 122 9.81 -4.10 4.15
C ALA A 122 10.16 -4.96 5.37
N TYR A 123 9.85 -4.48 6.58
CA TYR A 123 10.04 -5.23 7.83
C TYR A 123 8.83 -6.07 8.22
N PHE A 124 7.61 -5.64 7.85
CA PHE A 124 6.38 -6.31 8.27
C PHE A 124 5.89 -7.39 7.28
N MET A 125 6.31 -7.35 6.00
CA MET A 125 5.80 -8.26 4.96
C MET A 125 6.58 -9.56 4.78
N SER A 126 7.76 -9.71 5.38
CA SER A 126 8.64 -10.87 5.13
C SER A 126 8.20 -12.19 5.79
N GLY A 127 6.98 -12.27 6.31
CA GLY A 127 6.56 -13.41 7.16
C GLY A 127 7.22 -13.39 8.53
N GLU A 128 8.22 -12.53 8.73
CA GLU A 128 8.93 -12.36 9.99
C GLU A 128 8.01 -11.80 11.06
N LEU A 129 7.15 -10.82 10.72
CA LEU A 129 6.20 -10.25 11.67
C LEU A 129 5.22 -11.32 12.20
N ALA A 130 4.72 -12.19 11.31
CA ALA A 130 3.85 -13.30 11.73
C ALA A 130 4.55 -14.25 12.67
N THR A 131 5.86 -14.46 12.47
CA THR A 131 6.71 -15.28 13.36
C THR A 131 7.04 -14.52 14.64
N LEU A 132 7.41 -13.24 14.55
CA LEU A 132 7.82 -12.38 15.67
C LEU A 132 6.66 -12.14 16.64
N LEU A 133 5.47 -11.79 16.14
CA LEU A 133 4.28 -11.51 16.95
C LEU A 133 3.37 -12.73 17.13
N SER A 134 3.85 -13.93 16.76
CA SER A 134 3.16 -15.20 17.05
C SER A 134 1.67 -15.24 16.63
N GLY A 135 1.30 -14.52 15.56
CA GLY A 135 -0.10 -14.43 15.09
C GLY A 135 -1.04 -13.60 15.99
N ARG A 136 -0.52 -12.84 16.95
CA ARG A 136 -1.29 -12.02 17.89
C ARG A 136 -1.59 -10.62 17.38
N TYR A 137 -1.72 -10.44 16.07
CA TYR A 137 -1.95 -9.12 15.46
C TYR A 137 -3.01 -9.16 14.36
N VAL A 138 -3.56 -7.98 14.09
CA VAL A 138 -4.33 -7.68 12.89
C VAL A 138 -3.64 -6.58 12.12
N GLU A 139 -3.69 -6.62 10.79
CA GLU A 139 -2.98 -5.67 9.93
C GLU A 139 -3.95 -4.80 9.15
N LEU A 140 -3.73 -3.49 9.21
CA LEU A 140 -4.33 -2.47 8.37
C LEU A 140 -3.33 -2.03 7.30
N LYS A 141 -3.58 -2.39 6.04
CA LYS A 141 -2.74 -1.99 4.90
C LYS A 141 -3.20 -0.65 4.35
N MET A 142 -2.45 0.41 4.66
CA MET A 142 -2.75 1.75 4.19
C MET A 142 -2.17 2.02 2.80
N LEU A 143 -3.02 2.47 1.90
CA LEU A 143 -2.64 3.00 0.58
C LEU A 143 -2.55 4.54 0.63
N PRO A 144 -1.88 5.19 -0.32
CA PRO A 144 -2.05 6.63 -0.57
C PRO A 144 -3.53 6.98 -0.75
N LEU A 145 -3.88 8.24 -0.91
CA LEU A 145 -5.28 8.69 -0.97
C LEU A 145 -6.08 7.99 -2.07
N SER A 146 -7.30 7.57 -1.76
CA SER A 146 -8.30 7.25 -2.79
C SER A 146 -8.66 8.48 -3.59
N PHE A 147 -9.28 8.30 -4.76
CA PHE A 147 -9.78 9.45 -5.52
C PHE A 147 -10.81 10.27 -4.73
N LYS A 148 -11.65 9.61 -3.95
CA LYS A 148 -12.61 10.26 -3.04
C LYS A 148 -11.91 11.11 -1.98
N GLU A 149 -10.90 10.57 -1.29
CA GLU A 149 -10.10 11.29 -0.28
C GLU A 149 -9.31 12.45 -0.91
N PHE A 150 -8.76 12.25 -2.11
CA PHE A 150 -8.07 13.29 -2.87
C PHE A 150 -9.01 14.44 -3.23
N CYS A 151 -10.23 14.16 -3.71
CA CYS A 151 -11.24 15.18 -3.97
C CYS A 151 -11.59 15.95 -2.69
N SER A 152 -11.88 15.24 -1.59
CA SER A 152 -12.17 15.89 -0.30
C SER A 152 -11.04 16.81 0.16
N GLY A 153 -9.79 16.40 -0.06
CA GLY A 153 -8.62 17.23 0.27
C GLY A 153 -8.50 18.49 -0.60
N LEU A 154 -8.89 18.44 -1.88
CA LEU A 154 -8.96 19.61 -2.74
C LEU A 154 -10.11 20.55 -2.35
N ASP A 155 -11.29 19.99 -2.05
CA ASP A 155 -12.47 20.75 -1.63
C ASP A 155 -12.24 21.48 -0.31
N ALA A 156 -11.60 20.83 0.66
CA ALA A 156 -11.20 21.45 1.93
C ALA A 156 -10.23 22.63 1.76
N GLN A 157 -9.53 22.71 0.61
CA GLN A 157 -8.68 23.85 0.24
C GLN A 157 -9.43 24.93 -0.55
N GLN A 158 -10.75 24.82 -0.69
CA GLN A 158 -11.60 25.74 -1.46
C GLN A 158 -11.13 25.86 -2.94
N ARG A 159 -10.70 24.75 -3.53
CA ARG A 159 -10.31 24.68 -4.93
C ARG A 159 -11.48 24.25 -5.79
N GLU A 160 -11.95 25.16 -6.62
CA GLU A 160 -13.04 24.90 -7.55
C GLU A 160 -12.54 24.17 -8.80
N PHE A 161 -12.55 22.82 -8.73
CA PHE A 161 -12.29 21.97 -9.88
C PHE A 161 -13.51 21.09 -10.17
N SER A 162 -13.83 20.91 -11.44
CA SER A 162 -14.76 19.90 -11.89
C SER A 162 -14.25 18.49 -11.52
N LYS A 163 -15.13 17.51 -11.49
CA LYS A 163 -14.76 16.11 -11.21
C LYS A 163 -13.71 15.58 -12.19
N ASN A 164 -13.81 15.98 -13.48
CA ASN A 164 -12.85 15.56 -14.50
C ASN A 164 -11.48 16.19 -14.29
N GLU A 165 -11.41 17.48 -13.94
CA GLU A 165 -10.14 18.14 -13.61
C GLU A 165 -9.50 17.51 -12.38
N LYS A 166 -10.26 17.21 -11.32
CA LYS A 166 -9.76 16.49 -10.13
C LYS A 166 -9.20 15.11 -10.51
N PHE A 167 -9.89 14.40 -11.41
CA PHE A 167 -9.43 13.10 -11.88
C PHE A 167 -8.13 13.20 -12.69
N ASN A 168 -8.04 14.19 -13.59
CA ASN A 168 -6.81 14.43 -14.34
C ASN A 168 -5.63 14.79 -13.43
N LEU A 169 -5.86 15.63 -12.40
CA LEU A 169 -4.85 15.95 -11.39
C LEU A 169 -4.42 14.71 -10.61
N TYR A 170 -5.37 13.85 -10.23
CA TYR A 170 -5.11 12.59 -9.52
C TYR A 170 -4.24 11.64 -10.38
N VAL A 171 -4.57 11.49 -11.65
CA VAL A 171 -3.82 10.66 -12.60
C VAL A 171 -2.43 11.24 -12.86
N GLU A 172 -2.33 12.57 -13.06
CA GLU A 172 -1.06 13.22 -13.40
C GLU A 172 -0.07 13.24 -12.22
N ASN A 173 -0.56 13.65 -11.05
CA ASN A 173 0.29 13.93 -9.90
C ASN A 173 0.37 12.78 -8.89
N GLY A 174 -0.53 11.79 -9.00
CA GLY A 174 -0.62 10.72 -8.02
C GLY A 174 -1.44 11.10 -6.78
N SER A 175 -1.34 10.28 -5.77
CA SER A 175 -2.24 10.25 -4.61
C SER A 175 -1.56 10.33 -3.24
N PHE A 176 -0.26 10.61 -3.18
CA PHE A 176 0.40 10.82 -1.90
C PHE A 176 -0.15 12.06 -1.19
N PRO A 177 -0.51 11.99 0.11
CA PRO A 177 -1.23 13.07 0.80
C PRO A 177 -0.53 14.43 0.75
N TYR A 178 0.79 14.44 0.79
CA TYR A 178 1.57 15.68 0.80
C TYR A 178 1.48 16.46 -0.51
N ILE A 179 1.14 15.82 -1.63
CA ILE A 179 0.96 16.47 -2.95
C ILE A 179 -0.11 17.55 -2.88
N LEU A 180 -1.15 17.36 -2.08
CA LEU A 180 -2.21 18.35 -1.91
C LEU A 180 -1.73 19.67 -1.29
N LYS A 181 -0.56 19.70 -0.64
CA LYS A 181 0.05 20.94 -0.12
C LYS A 181 0.65 21.83 -1.21
N TYR A 182 1.05 21.24 -2.34
CA TYR A 182 1.64 22.00 -3.45
C TYR A 182 0.54 22.66 -4.30
N ARG A 183 0.37 23.98 -4.11
CA ARG A 183 -0.71 24.71 -4.79
C ARG A 183 -0.51 24.89 -6.31
N HIS A 184 0.74 24.89 -6.82
CA HIS A 184 1.02 25.37 -8.19
C HIS A 184 2.16 24.67 -8.93
N GLY A 185 2.82 23.66 -8.41
CA GLY A 185 4.08 23.22 -9.00
C GLY A 185 4.06 21.77 -9.51
N LYS A 186 3.91 21.59 -10.83
CA LYS A 186 4.23 20.29 -11.46
C LYS A 186 5.69 19.88 -11.18
N LYS A 187 6.59 20.85 -11.03
CA LYS A 187 8.00 20.62 -10.76
C LYS A 187 8.21 20.11 -9.33
N GLU A 188 7.66 20.80 -8.35
CA GLU A 188 7.76 20.44 -6.93
C GLU A 188 7.11 19.07 -6.66
N THR A 189 5.97 18.79 -7.27
CA THR A 189 5.32 17.46 -7.19
C THR A 189 6.23 16.38 -7.75
N ARG A 190 6.87 16.60 -8.90
CA ARG A 190 7.79 15.62 -9.51
C ARG A 190 9.04 15.41 -8.67
N GLU A 191 9.61 16.47 -8.11
CA GLU A 191 10.75 16.40 -7.20
C GLU A 191 10.39 15.59 -5.96
N TYR A 192 9.26 15.88 -5.33
CA TYR A 192 8.75 15.13 -4.17
C TYR A 192 8.51 13.64 -4.46
N LEU A 193 7.87 13.32 -5.57
CA LEU A 193 7.66 11.92 -5.97
C LEU A 193 8.96 11.21 -6.28
N ARG A 194 9.95 11.91 -6.85
CA ARG A 194 11.28 11.36 -7.09
C ARG A 194 12.01 11.05 -5.79
N ASP A 195 11.86 11.89 -4.78
CA ASP A 195 12.43 11.67 -3.46
C ASP A 195 11.77 10.45 -2.78
N ILE A 196 10.44 10.30 -2.88
CA ILE A 196 9.77 9.08 -2.41
C ILE A 196 10.32 7.85 -3.12
N TYR A 197 10.37 7.88 -4.46
CA TYR A 197 10.88 6.77 -5.26
C TYR A 197 12.30 6.38 -4.83
N ASN A 198 13.20 7.36 -4.74
CA ASN A 198 14.59 7.12 -4.35
C ASN A 198 14.67 6.55 -2.92
N THR A 199 13.89 7.11 -1.98
CA THR A 199 13.89 6.64 -0.60
C THR A 199 13.42 5.19 -0.50
N VAL A 200 12.28 4.84 -1.13
CA VAL A 200 11.76 3.47 -1.14
C VAL A 200 12.75 2.53 -1.84
N LEU A 201 13.28 2.93 -3.02
CA LEU A 201 14.19 2.08 -3.76
C LEU A 201 15.50 1.83 -3.01
N LEU A 202 16.11 2.87 -2.46
CA LEU A 202 17.43 2.78 -1.81
C LEU A 202 17.34 2.17 -0.41
N ASN A 203 16.40 2.64 0.42
CA ASN A 203 16.33 2.21 1.80
C ASN A 203 15.56 0.89 1.97
N ASP A 204 14.41 0.76 1.29
CA ASP A 204 13.53 -0.39 1.51
C ASP A 204 13.86 -1.57 0.59
N VAL A 205 14.51 -1.35 -0.55
CA VAL A 205 14.89 -2.43 -1.48
C VAL A 205 16.39 -2.68 -1.51
N VAL A 206 17.21 -1.66 -1.85
CA VAL A 206 18.67 -1.84 -2.04
C VAL A 206 19.35 -2.21 -0.74
N ALA A 207 19.13 -1.45 0.34
CA ALA A 207 19.80 -1.67 1.63
C ALA A 207 19.38 -3.02 2.23
N ARG A 208 18.08 -3.33 2.23
CA ARG A 208 17.55 -4.60 2.77
C ARG A 208 18.04 -5.82 2.00
N LEU A 209 17.94 -5.80 0.68
CA LEU A 209 18.36 -6.94 -0.15
C LEU A 209 19.86 -6.93 -0.44
N LYS A 210 20.62 -5.95 0.04
CA LYS A 210 22.06 -5.77 -0.22
C LYS A 210 22.37 -5.84 -1.73
N ILE A 211 21.62 -5.07 -2.52
CA ILE A 211 21.74 -5.05 -3.98
C ILE A 211 22.99 -4.27 -4.36
N GLN A 212 23.88 -4.87 -5.14
CA GLN A 212 25.10 -4.22 -5.63
C GLN A 212 24.86 -3.46 -6.94
N ASP A 213 24.06 -4.02 -7.86
CA ASP A 213 23.73 -3.40 -9.15
C ASP A 213 22.42 -2.63 -9.08
N VAL A 214 22.51 -1.40 -8.55
CA VAL A 214 21.37 -0.49 -8.45
C VAL A 214 20.85 -0.09 -9.82
N ASN A 215 21.70 0.08 -10.81
CA ASN A 215 21.30 0.42 -12.18
C ASN A 215 20.42 -0.66 -12.81
N MET A 216 20.75 -1.92 -12.57
CA MET A 216 19.94 -3.05 -13.06
C MET A 216 18.57 -3.09 -12.34
N LEU A 217 18.53 -2.85 -11.03
CA LEU A 217 17.28 -2.74 -10.30
C LEU A 217 16.41 -1.61 -10.87
N GLU A 218 16.98 -0.43 -11.17
CA GLU A 218 16.24 0.66 -11.82
C GLU A 218 15.70 0.27 -13.19
N ASN A 219 16.47 -0.46 -14.00
CA ASN A 219 16.01 -0.92 -15.31
C ASN A 219 14.82 -1.89 -15.16
N VAL A 220 14.89 -2.83 -14.22
CA VAL A 220 13.76 -3.73 -13.90
C VAL A 220 12.57 -2.94 -13.41
N THR A 221 12.76 -1.97 -12.51
CA THR A 221 11.69 -1.12 -11.99
C THR A 221 11.01 -0.32 -13.11
N LYS A 222 11.78 0.31 -13.99
CA LYS A 222 11.25 1.05 -15.16
C LYS A 222 10.48 0.12 -16.09
N PHE A 223 10.98 -1.09 -16.32
CA PHE A 223 10.27 -2.10 -17.12
C PHE A 223 8.92 -2.46 -16.49
N MET A 224 8.90 -2.72 -15.19
CA MET A 224 7.67 -3.06 -14.46
C MET A 224 6.64 -1.94 -14.53
N LEU A 225 7.05 -0.69 -14.27
CA LEU A 225 6.18 0.48 -14.32
C LEU A 225 5.67 0.79 -15.74
N HIS A 226 6.44 0.46 -16.77
CA HIS A 226 5.99 0.54 -18.17
C HIS A 226 4.92 -0.50 -18.51
N ASN A 227 4.96 -1.65 -17.85
CA ASN A 227 4.12 -2.81 -18.13
C ASN A 227 3.06 -3.07 -17.04
N ILE A 228 2.64 -2.04 -16.29
CA ILE A 228 1.52 -2.18 -15.35
C ILE A 228 0.28 -2.70 -16.08
N GLY A 229 -0.49 -3.59 -15.45
CA GLY A 229 -1.67 -4.20 -16.05
C GLY A 229 -1.38 -5.25 -17.15
N ASN A 230 -0.12 -5.38 -17.60
CA ASN A 230 0.27 -6.43 -18.53
C ASN A 230 0.75 -7.69 -17.80
N LYS A 231 0.56 -8.85 -18.43
CA LYS A 231 1.15 -10.10 -17.95
C LYS A 231 2.67 -10.10 -18.14
N VAL A 232 3.40 -10.24 -17.06
CA VAL A 232 4.85 -10.30 -17.06
C VAL A 232 5.36 -11.52 -16.30
N SER A 233 6.57 -11.96 -16.65
CA SER A 233 7.31 -12.97 -15.92
C SER A 233 8.78 -12.58 -15.81
N PRO A 234 9.50 -13.03 -14.76
CA PRO A 234 10.94 -12.77 -14.63
C PRO A 234 11.75 -13.17 -15.87
N THR A 235 11.38 -14.30 -16.53
CA THR A 235 12.01 -14.76 -17.76
C THR A 235 11.83 -13.78 -18.91
N LYS A 236 10.60 -13.26 -19.13
CA LYS A 236 10.31 -12.28 -20.18
C LYS A 236 11.13 -11.01 -19.96
N ILE A 237 11.21 -10.52 -18.71
CA ILE A 237 11.98 -9.32 -18.36
C ILE A 237 13.47 -9.55 -18.64
N ALA A 238 14.05 -10.66 -18.15
CA ALA A 238 15.45 -10.99 -18.36
C ALA A 238 15.79 -11.05 -19.86
N ASN A 239 14.94 -11.69 -20.66
CA ASN A 239 15.14 -11.80 -22.11
C ASN A 239 15.06 -10.42 -22.81
N THR A 240 14.11 -9.56 -22.42
CA THR A 240 14.00 -8.20 -22.98
C THR A 240 15.23 -7.37 -22.64
N LEU A 241 15.66 -7.37 -21.37
CA LEU A 241 16.86 -6.63 -20.97
C LEU A 241 18.12 -7.17 -21.66
N LYS A 242 18.20 -8.48 -21.87
CA LYS A 242 19.30 -9.09 -22.63
C LYS A 242 19.32 -8.64 -24.09
N SER A 243 18.17 -8.49 -24.74
CA SER A 243 18.09 -7.95 -26.10
C SER A 243 18.51 -6.48 -26.20
N GLU A 244 18.42 -5.74 -25.09
CA GLU A 244 18.94 -4.37 -24.95
C GLU A 244 20.43 -4.29 -24.56
N GLY A 245 21.15 -5.43 -24.57
CA GLY A 245 22.56 -5.50 -24.22
C GLY A 245 22.84 -5.56 -22.70
N LYS A 246 21.83 -5.66 -21.87
CA LYS A 246 21.94 -5.75 -20.41
C LYS A 246 21.91 -7.22 -19.96
N ARG A 247 22.89 -7.65 -19.16
CA ARG A 247 22.97 -9.05 -18.69
C ARG A 247 22.41 -9.17 -17.28
N VAL A 248 21.25 -9.82 -17.16
CA VAL A 248 20.64 -10.19 -15.89
C VAL A 248 20.00 -11.58 -16.01
N ASP A 249 20.13 -12.39 -14.99
CA ASP A 249 19.46 -13.69 -14.93
C ASP A 249 18.04 -13.60 -14.34
N GLN A 250 17.26 -14.64 -14.58
CA GLN A 250 15.86 -14.72 -14.12
C GLN A 250 15.74 -14.64 -12.60
N LYS A 251 16.67 -15.25 -11.84
CA LYS A 251 16.61 -15.29 -10.38
C LYS A 251 16.85 -13.90 -9.79
N THR A 252 17.77 -13.15 -10.39
CA THR A 252 18.03 -11.75 -10.00
C THR A 252 16.81 -10.87 -10.28
N VAL A 253 16.16 -11.04 -11.45
CA VAL A 253 14.93 -10.30 -11.77
C VAL A 253 13.82 -10.65 -10.77
N ASP A 254 13.61 -11.94 -10.48
CA ASP A 254 12.61 -12.38 -9.49
C ASP A 254 12.87 -11.75 -8.11
N ARG A 255 14.12 -11.76 -7.66
CA ARG A 255 14.53 -11.12 -6.41
C ARG A 255 14.23 -9.62 -6.39
N TYR A 256 14.45 -8.91 -7.51
CA TYR A 256 14.15 -7.48 -7.63
C TYR A 256 12.65 -7.22 -7.60
N ILE A 257 11.84 -8.02 -8.30
CA ILE A 257 10.39 -7.92 -8.27
C ILE A 257 9.87 -8.13 -6.85
N ARG A 258 10.37 -9.16 -6.13
CA ARG A 258 10.01 -9.39 -4.72
C ARG A 258 10.37 -8.18 -3.84
N GLY A 259 11.55 -7.60 -4.02
CA GLY A 259 11.91 -6.38 -3.28
C GLY A 259 10.95 -5.22 -3.53
N LEU A 260 10.51 -5.04 -4.79
CA LEU A 260 9.55 -4.00 -5.15
C LEU A 260 8.13 -4.29 -4.61
N THR A 261 7.71 -5.55 -4.54
CA THR A 261 6.43 -5.93 -3.92
C THR A 261 6.49 -5.86 -2.40
N ASP A 262 7.57 -6.29 -1.79
CA ASP A 262 7.76 -6.21 -0.33
C ASP A 262 7.84 -4.76 0.16
N SER A 263 8.37 -3.83 -0.65
CA SER A 263 8.37 -2.39 -0.33
C SER A 263 7.03 -1.69 -0.61
N LEU A 264 6.01 -2.42 -1.06
CA LEU A 264 4.72 -1.91 -1.54
C LEU A 264 4.82 -0.88 -2.67
N MET A 265 5.92 -0.82 -3.40
CA MET A 265 6.01 -0.04 -4.64
C MET A 265 5.15 -0.66 -5.74
N LEU A 266 5.11 -2.01 -5.77
CA LEU A 266 4.28 -2.80 -6.68
C LEU A 266 3.39 -3.76 -5.92
N TYR A 267 2.24 -4.05 -6.49
CA TYR A 267 1.29 -5.06 -6.05
C TYR A 267 1.16 -6.13 -7.12
N GLU A 268 1.26 -7.37 -6.73
CA GLU A 268 1.03 -8.52 -7.61
C GLU A 268 -0.44 -8.91 -7.60
N ALA A 269 -1.03 -9.06 -8.79
CA ALA A 269 -2.31 -9.70 -9.00
C ALA A 269 -2.07 -11.05 -9.70
N THR A 270 -2.15 -12.12 -8.95
CA THR A 270 -2.05 -13.48 -9.47
C THR A 270 -3.28 -13.83 -10.29
N ARG A 271 -3.15 -14.85 -11.15
CA ARG A 271 -4.26 -15.27 -12.01
C ARG A 271 -5.14 -16.31 -11.31
N TYR A 272 -6.43 -16.20 -11.51
CA TYR A 272 -7.43 -17.16 -11.05
C TYR A 272 -8.18 -17.75 -12.24
N ASN A 273 -8.11 -19.07 -12.39
CA ASN A 273 -8.89 -19.78 -13.40
C ASN A 273 -10.34 -19.92 -12.90
N ILE A 274 -11.24 -19.15 -13.47
CA ILE A 274 -12.64 -19.08 -13.04
C ILE A 274 -13.33 -20.44 -13.20
N LYS A 275 -13.13 -21.12 -14.35
CA LYS A 275 -13.74 -22.42 -14.63
C LYS A 275 -13.14 -23.55 -13.77
N GLY A 276 -11.83 -23.55 -13.62
CA GLY A 276 -11.12 -24.58 -12.86
C GLY A 276 -11.05 -24.31 -11.36
N LYS A 277 -11.49 -23.15 -10.90
CA LYS A 277 -11.42 -22.69 -9.49
C LYS A 277 -10.01 -22.86 -8.89
N GLN A 278 -8.98 -22.48 -9.68
CA GLN A 278 -7.57 -22.70 -9.34
C GLN A 278 -6.75 -21.43 -9.49
N PHE A 279 -5.83 -21.20 -8.55
CA PHE A 279 -4.84 -20.15 -8.67
C PHE A 279 -3.72 -20.56 -9.62
N LEU A 280 -3.32 -19.63 -10.49
CA LEU A 280 -2.24 -19.84 -11.46
C LEU A 280 -1.02 -19.03 -11.04
N THR A 281 0.11 -19.69 -10.88
CA THR A 281 1.35 -19.09 -10.36
C THR A 281 2.23 -18.42 -11.42
N THR A 282 1.81 -18.43 -12.67
CA THR A 282 2.62 -17.91 -13.78
C THR A 282 1.98 -16.69 -14.45
N GLN A 283 2.83 -15.75 -14.90
CA GLN A 283 2.40 -14.57 -15.65
C GLN A 283 1.38 -13.68 -14.89
N SER A 284 1.74 -13.26 -13.70
CA SER A 284 0.95 -12.28 -12.94
C SER A 284 0.91 -10.91 -13.63
N LYS A 285 -0.12 -10.11 -13.35
CA LYS A 285 -0.10 -8.67 -13.58
C LYS A 285 0.43 -7.94 -12.36
N TYR A 286 1.03 -6.77 -12.59
CA TYR A 286 1.53 -5.93 -11.50
C TYR A 286 0.96 -4.53 -11.63
N TYR A 287 0.64 -3.94 -10.49
CA TYR A 287 0.10 -2.60 -10.35
C TYR A 287 0.98 -1.76 -9.43
N THR A 288 1.16 -0.48 -9.76
CA THR A 288 1.93 0.43 -8.90
C THR A 288 1.06 0.98 -7.77
N VAL A 289 1.67 1.24 -6.63
CA VAL A 289 1.00 1.86 -5.47
C VAL A 289 0.45 3.25 -5.78
N ASP A 290 1.05 3.92 -6.77
CA ASP A 290 0.70 5.30 -7.14
C ASP A 290 1.05 5.56 -8.60
N VAL A 291 0.09 6.12 -9.35
CA VAL A 291 0.30 6.42 -10.78
C VAL A 291 1.24 7.60 -11.00
N GLY A 292 1.35 8.53 -10.05
CA GLY A 292 2.31 9.62 -10.10
C GLY A 292 3.76 9.14 -10.04
N LEU A 293 4.05 8.12 -9.21
CA LEU A 293 5.37 7.47 -9.20
C LEU A 293 5.71 6.85 -10.56
N ARG A 294 4.73 6.26 -11.24
CA ARG A 294 4.93 5.77 -12.60
C ARG A 294 5.27 6.93 -13.55
N ASN A 295 4.52 8.02 -13.48
CA ASN A 295 4.63 9.13 -14.43
C ASN A 295 5.96 9.91 -14.35
N ILE A 296 6.66 9.86 -13.22
CA ILE A 296 7.99 10.49 -13.11
C ILE A 296 9.09 9.67 -13.82
N LEU A 297 8.89 8.36 -14.01
CA LEU A 297 9.88 7.42 -14.56
C LEU A 297 9.56 7.03 -16.02
N VAL A 298 8.27 7.02 -16.36
CA VAL A 298 7.76 6.56 -17.64
C VAL A 298 7.02 7.71 -18.33
N LYS A 299 7.42 8.06 -19.55
CA LYS A 299 6.64 9.00 -20.36
C LYS A 299 5.37 8.26 -20.79
N GLY A 300 4.21 8.72 -20.31
CA GLY A 300 2.92 8.17 -20.68
C GLY A 300 2.62 8.29 -22.17
N LYS A 301 1.97 7.29 -22.74
CA LYS A 301 1.37 7.32 -24.07
C LYS A 301 -0.15 7.37 -23.91
N GLU A 302 -0.87 7.92 -24.87
CA GLU A 302 -2.36 7.89 -24.86
C GLU A 302 -2.91 6.45 -24.75
N SER A 303 -2.19 5.46 -25.28
CA SER A 303 -2.55 4.04 -25.17
C SER A 303 -2.51 3.47 -23.75
N ASP A 304 -1.94 4.19 -22.78
CA ASP A 304 -1.76 3.70 -21.42
C ASP A 304 -2.98 3.97 -20.51
N VAL A 305 -3.99 4.73 -20.99
CA VAL A 305 -5.16 5.14 -20.18
C VAL A 305 -5.90 3.93 -19.60
N GLY A 306 -6.07 2.85 -20.37
CA GLY A 306 -6.71 1.62 -19.89
C GLY A 306 -5.98 1.02 -18.70
N HIS A 307 -4.66 0.86 -18.79
CA HIS A 307 -3.84 0.29 -17.72
C HIS A 307 -3.77 1.19 -16.48
N ILE A 308 -3.82 2.52 -16.66
CA ILE A 308 -3.89 3.47 -15.54
C ILE A 308 -5.23 3.32 -14.81
N LEU A 309 -6.33 3.20 -15.53
CA LEU A 309 -7.66 2.96 -14.96
C LEU A 309 -7.72 1.61 -14.23
N GLU A 310 -7.21 0.53 -14.85
CA GLU A 310 -7.08 -0.77 -14.18
C GLU A 310 -6.30 -0.63 -12.87
N ASN A 311 -5.17 0.10 -12.86
CA ASN A 311 -4.36 0.30 -11.67
C ASN A 311 -5.16 1.01 -10.55
N ILE A 312 -5.91 2.05 -10.89
CA ILE A 312 -6.73 2.80 -9.93
C ILE A 312 -7.84 1.91 -9.35
N VAL A 313 -8.52 1.14 -10.21
CA VAL A 313 -9.58 0.20 -9.79
C VAL A 313 -9.00 -0.91 -8.93
N TYR A 314 -7.84 -1.47 -9.29
CA TYR A 314 -7.14 -2.47 -8.49
C TYR A 314 -6.89 -1.99 -7.06
N LEU A 315 -6.29 -0.80 -6.92
CA LEU A 315 -6.00 -0.21 -5.60
C LEU A 315 -7.27 0.09 -4.81
N GLU A 316 -8.34 0.52 -5.48
CA GLU A 316 -9.63 0.75 -4.81
C GLU A 316 -10.27 -0.54 -4.31
N LEU A 317 -10.21 -1.62 -5.07
CA LEU A 317 -10.67 -2.94 -4.62
C LEU A 317 -9.85 -3.44 -3.42
N ARG A 318 -8.53 -3.27 -3.46
CA ARG A 318 -7.64 -3.58 -2.32
C ARG A 318 -7.98 -2.76 -1.07
N ARG A 319 -8.28 -1.46 -1.24
CA ARG A 319 -8.70 -0.55 -0.15
C ARG A 319 -10.00 -1.01 0.52
N ARG A 320 -10.92 -1.53 -0.27
CA ARG A 320 -12.18 -2.12 0.22
C ARG A 320 -12.02 -3.47 0.89
N GLY A 321 -10.79 -3.98 1.00
CA GLY A 321 -10.49 -5.23 1.69
C GLY A 321 -10.63 -6.48 0.83
N TYR A 322 -10.84 -6.35 -0.48
CA TYR A 322 -10.85 -7.52 -1.37
C TYR A 322 -9.46 -8.10 -1.59
N GLU A 323 -9.39 -9.41 -1.70
CA GLU A 323 -8.30 -10.08 -2.40
C GLU A 323 -8.57 -10.04 -3.90
N VAL A 324 -7.61 -9.50 -4.68
CA VAL A 324 -7.84 -9.18 -6.09
C VAL A 324 -6.94 -10.01 -6.98
N TYR A 325 -7.55 -10.68 -7.93
CA TYR A 325 -6.93 -11.58 -8.89
C TYR A 325 -7.28 -11.17 -10.31
N VAL A 326 -6.51 -11.64 -11.29
CA VAL A 326 -6.85 -11.53 -12.72
C VAL A 326 -7.65 -12.77 -13.14
N GLY A 327 -8.86 -12.59 -13.65
CA GLY A 327 -9.72 -13.70 -14.03
C GLY A 327 -9.35 -14.32 -15.36
N GLN A 328 -9.07 -15.63 -15.40
CA GLN A 328 -8.87 -16.38 -16.63
C GLN A 328 -10.08 -17.24 -16.96
N LEU A 329 -10.60 -17.07 -18.17
CA LEU A 329 -11.65 -17.91 -18.72
C LEU A 329 -11.07 -19.17 -19.38
N GLY A 330 -11.89 -20.24 -19.46
CA GLY A 330 -11.41 -21.53 -19.96
C GLY A 330 -11.02 -21.56 -21.45
N ASP A 331 -11.41 -20.56 -22.22
CA ASP A 331 -11.09 -20.40 -23.66
C ASP A 331 -9.92 -19.43 -23.92
N GLY A 332 -9.20 -19.03 -22.89
CA GLY A 332 -8.08 -18.10 -23.00
C GLY A 332 -8.47 -16.62 -22.85
N GLY A 333 -9.78 -16.31 -22.73
CA GLY A 333 -10.28 -14.97 -22.41
C GLY A 333 -9.92 -14.54 -20.99
N GLU A 334 -10.07 -13.26 -20.72
CA GLU A 334 -9.72 -12.63 -19.43
C GLU A 334 -10.84 -11.75 -18.92
N VAL A 335 -10.99 -11.71 -17.60
CA VAL A 335 -11.72 -10.68 -16.86
C VAL A 335 -10.69 -9.90 -16.06
N ASP A 336 -10.74 -8.57 -16.10
CA ASP A 336 -9.69 -7.76 -15.52
C ASP A 336 -9.50 -8.08 -14.04
N PHE A 337 -10.59 -8.19 -13.25
CA PHE A 337 -10.49 -8.53 -11.85
C PHE A 337 -11.55 -9.53 -11.38
N VAL A 338 -11.07 -10.45 -10.55
CA VAL A 338 -11.87 -11.28 -9.65
C VAL A 338 -11.55 -10.81 -8.24
N ALA A 339 -12.51 -10.17 -7.60
CA ALA A 339 -12.39 -9.67 -6.23
C ALA A 339 -13.05 -10.67 -5.27
N SER A 340 -12.27 -11.20 -4.35
CA SER A 340 -12.70 -12.19 -3.35
C SER A 340 -12.92 -11.52 -1.99
N SER A 341 -14.02 -11.87 -1.34
CA SER A 341 -14.35 -11.50 0.03
C SER A 341 -14.97 -12.69 0.76
N PRO A 342 -15.22 -12.62 2.08
CA PRO A 342 -15.97 -13.65 2.80
C PRO A 342 -17.38 -13.91 2.24
N ASP A 343 -17.96 -12.91 1.55
CA ASP A 343 -19.29 -13.01 0.94
C ASP A 343 -19.29 -13.66 -0.46
N GLY A 344 -18.08 -13.96 -1.00
CA GLY A 344 -17.91 -14.60 -2.31
C GLY A 344 -17.05 -13.80 -3.28
N PHE A 345 -17.27 -14.08 -4.59
CA PHE A 345 -16.53 -13.44 -5.69
C PHE A 345 -17.36 -12.36 -6.37
N ALA A 346 -16.70 -11.27 -6.74
CA ALA A 346 -17.25 -10.24 -7.63
C ALA A 346 -16.29 -10.06 -8.83
N TYR A 347 -16.85 -9.81 -10.01
CA TYR A 347 -16.11 -9.70 -11.26
C TYR A 347 -16.16 -8.27 -11.78
N TYR A 348 -15.03 -7.74 -12.22
CA TYR A 348 -14.91 -6.36 -12.71
C TYR A 348 -14.19 -6.33 -14.05
N GLN A 349 -14.74 -5.53 -14.96
CA GLN A 349 -14.12 -5.17 -16.23
C GLN A 349 -13.94 -3.66 -16.28
N VAL A 350 -12.77 -3.19 -16.70
CA VAL A 350 -12.38 -1.78 -16.69
C VAL A 350 -12.25 -1.27 -18.12
N ALA A 351 -13.01 -0.27 -18.47
CA ALA A 351 -12.94 0.36 -19.78
C ALA A 351 -12.92 1.89 -19.67
N ALA A 352 -12.16 2.54 -20.52
CA ALA A 352 -12.10 4.01 -20.59
C ALA A 352 -13.43 4.60 -21.04
N THR A 353 -14.19 3.89 -21.88
CA THR A 353 -15.51 4.27 -22.36
C THR A 353 -16.33 3.05 -22.74
N THR A 354 -17.64 3.14 -22.57
CA THR A 354 -18.63 2.14 -23.01
C THR A 354 -19.66 2.78 -23.96
N LEU A 355 -19.39 3.99 -24.48
CA LEU A 355 -20.32 4.72 -25.34
C LEU A 355 -20.51 4.05 -26.72
N GLY A 356 -19.51 3.31 -27.22
CA GLY A 356 -19.62 2.54 -28.44
C GLY A 356 -20.24 1.16 -28.21
N GLU A 357 -21.27 0.81 -28.98
CA GLU A 357 -22.00 -0.48 -28.85
C GLU A 357 -21.07 -1.69 -29.02
N GLU A 358 -20.12 -1.63 -29.96
CA GLU A 358 -19.14 -2.68 -30.17
C GLU A 358 -18.17 -2.81 -28.99
N THR A 359 -17.73 -1.67 -28.43
CA THR A 359 -16.87 -1.65 -27.25
C THR A 359 -17.61 -2.24 -26.05
N LEU A 360 -18.86 -1.82 -25.80
CA LEU A 360 -19.68 -2.37 -24.73
C LEU A 360 -19.90 -3.89 -24.88
N LYS A 361 -20.21 -4.37 -26.10
CA LYS A 361 -20.34 -5.81 -26.37
C LYS A 361 -19.07 -6.59 -26.10
N ARG A 362 -17.92 -6.03 -26.49
CA ARG A 362 -16.60 -6.64 -26.25
C ARG A 362 -16.29 -6.74 -24.75
N GLU A 363 -16.50 -5.64 -24.00
CA GLU A 363 -16.23 -5.60 -22.56
C GLU A 363 -17.19 -6.48 -21.74
N LEU A 364 -18.42 -6.67 -22.19
CA LEU A 364 -19.39 -7.56 -21.55
C LEU A 364 -19.25 -9.04 -21.95
N ALA A 365 -18.57 -9.34 -23.04
CA ALA A 365 -18.44 -10.72 -23.54
C ALA A 365 -17.80 -11.70 -22.52
N PRO A 366 -16.80 -11.32 -21.71
CA PRO A 366 -16.24 -12.19 -20.69
C PRO A 366 -17.27 -12.66 -19.65
N PHE A 367 -18.15 -11.78 -19.20
CA PHE A 367 -19.16 -12.11 -18.17
C PHE A 367 -20.15 -13.18 -18.61
N LYS A 368 -20.49 -13.24 -19.91
CA LYS A 368 -21.39 -14.28 -20.45
C LYS A 368 -20.81 -15.69 -20.36
N LYS A 369 -19.53 -15.81 -20.10
CA LYS A 369 -18.80 -17.09 -20.01
C LYS A 369 -18.56 -17.52 -18.56
N ILE A 370 -18.91 -16.68 -17.60
CA ILE A 370 -18.81 -16.99 -16.17
C ILE A 370 -20.06 -17.76 -15.79
N ALA A 371 -19.88 -19.00 -15.38
CA ALA A 371 -20.96 -19.90 -14.96
C ALA A 371 -21.10 -19.92 -13.43
N ASP A 372 -20.85 -18.80 -12.75
CA ASP A 372 -21.12 -18.68 -11.31
C ASP A 372 -22.55 -18.18 -11.14
N ASN A 373 -23.34 -19.02 -10.49
CA ASN A 373 -24.67 -18.67 -10.00
C ASN A 373 -24.57 -18.02 -8.61
#